data_cab103fa4eb2db2857e5fe4924437d1b
#
_entry.id   cab103fa4eb2db2857e5fe4924437d1b
#
_cell.length_a   1.000
_cell.length_b   1.000
_cell.length_c   1.000
_cell.angle_alpha   90.00
_cell.angle_beta   90.00
_cell.angle_gamma   90.00
#
_symmetry.space_group_name_H-M   'P 1'
#
loop_
_entity.id
_entity.type
_entity.pdbx_description
1 polymer ?
#
loop_
_entity_poly.entity_id
_entity_poly.type
_entity_poly.pdbx_seq_one_letter_code
_entity_poly.pdbx_strand_id
1 'polypeptide(L)'
;MAQPTGGPSYEAARDELLEVVRQLEAGGLPLEQSLTLWERGEELAAICQAWLDGARERLEATRPGDGAAETDATKQSRADAG
;
A
#
# COMPACT_ATOMS: atom_id res chain seq x y z
N MET A 1 6.09 -19.54 5.22
CA MET A 1 5.89 -19.24 5.43
C MET A 1 5.56 -18.54 6.03
N ALA A 2 5.75 -18.14 6.22
CA ALA A 2 5.45 -17.48 6.99
C ALA A 2 4.62 -16.41 6.86
N GLN A 3 3.59 -16.65 6.48
CA GLN A 3 2.64 -15.71 6.38
C GLN A 3 2.27 -15.21 7.70
N PRO A 4 2.17 -13.98 7.86
CA PRO A 4 1.74 -13.45 9.10
C PRO A 4 0.39 -13.98 9.39
N THR A 5 0.16 -14.21 10.61
CA THR A 5 -1.04 -14.77 10.91
C THR A 5 -2.14 -13.95 10.56
N GLY A 6 -3.11 -14.52 10.09
CA GLY A 6 -4.37 -13.91 9.96
C GLY A 6 -4.58 -12.96 8.85
N GLY A 7 -3.71 -12.76 8.01
CA GLY A 7 -3.96 -11.83 6.97
C GLY A 7 -3.58 -12.38 5.63
N PRO A 8 -4.10 -11.83 4.58
CA PRO A 8 -3.70 -12.26 3.25
C PRO A 8 -2.28 -11.79 2.97
N SER A 9 -1.64 -12.45 2.05
CA SER A 9 -0.32 -12.04 1.66
C SER A 9 -0.42 -10.71 0.95
N TYR A 10 0.71 -10.05 0.82
CA TYR A 10 0.73 -8.78 0.12
C TYR A 10 0.21 -8.95 -1.30
N GLU A 11 0.64 -9.98 -1.99
CA GLU A 11 0.21 -10.16 -3.36
C GLU A 11 -1.27 -10.41 -3.46
N ALA A 12 -1.81 -11.18 -2.54
CA ALA A 12 -3.23 -11.43 -2.58
C ALA A 12 -4.01 -10.16 -2.30
N ALA A 13 -3.57 -9.38 -1.34
CA ALA A 13 -4.25 -8.16 -1.02
C ALA A 13 -4.16 -7.17 -2.16
N ARG A 14 -2.99 -7.09 -2.77
CA ARG A 14 -2.81 -6.18 -3.87
C ARG A 14 -3.68 -6.55 -5.05
N ASP A 15 -3.77 -7.84 -5.36
CA ASP A 15 -4.58 -8.28 -6.47
C ASP A 15 -6.05 -7.97 -6.22
N GLU A 16 -6.50 -8.20 -5.03
CA GLU A 16 -7.87 -7.91 -4.73
C GLU A 16 -8.13 -6.41 -4.76
N LEU A 17 -7.19 -5.63 -4.28
CA LEU A 17 -7.33 -4.19 -4.32
C LEU A 17 -7.44 -3.69 -5.76
N LEU A 18 -6.63 -4.23 -6.65
CA LEU A 18 -6.70 -3.83 -8.03
C LEU A 18 -8.07 -4.15 -8.62
N GLU A 19 -8.61 -5.27 -8.23
CA GLU A 19 -9.93 -5.62 -8.73
C GLU A 19 -10.99 -4.67 -8.20
N VAL A 20 -10.90 -4.30 -6.94
CA VAL A 20 -11.82 -3.36 -6.36
C VAL A 20 -11.76 -2.02 -7.09
N VAL A 21 -10.56 -1.54 -7.33
CA VAL A 21 -10.39 -0.28 -8.02
C VAL A 21 -10.95 -0.37 -9.42
N ARG A 22 -10.74 -1.47 -10.09
CA ARG A 22 -11.24 -1.63 -11.44
C ARG A 22 -12.76 -1.56 -11.46
N GLN A 23 -13.40 -2.18 -10.49
CA GLN A 23 -14.85 -2.15 -10.45
C GLN A 23 -15.36 -0.75 -10.14
N LEU A 24 -14.70 -0.05 -9.26
CA LEU A 24 -15.11 1.30 -8.94
C LEU A 24 -14.91 2.23 -10.12
N GLU A 25 -13.84 2.05 -10.84
CA GLU A 25 -13.59 2.89 -11.99
C GLU A 25 -14.54 2.62 -13.13
N ALA A 26 -14.97 1.40 -13.25
CA ALA A 26 -15.92 1.09 -14.30
C ALA A 26 -17.24 1.76 -14.07
N GLY A 27 -17.58 2.00 -12.82
CA GLY A 27 -18.81 2.70 -12.54
C GLY A 27 -20.03 1.85 -12.75
N GLY A 28 -21.17 2.49 -12.68
CA GLY A 28 -22.39 1.76 -12.97
C GLY A 28 -22.93 0.95 -11.82
N LEU A 29 -22.29 1.00 -10.65
CA LEU A 29 -22.78 0.25 -9.52
C LEU A 29 -23.70 1.09 -8.68
N PRO A 30 -24.66 0.45 -8.01
CA PRO A 30 -25.46 1.18 -7.06
C PRO A 30 -24.57 1.77 -5.98
N LEU A 31 -25.01 2.86 -5.43
CA LEU A 31 -24.21 3.54 -4.44
C LEU A 31 -23.84 2.63 -3.28
N GLU A 32 -24.79 1.85 -2.83
CA GLU A 32 -24.53 0.98 -1.73
C GLU A 32 -23.40 0.01 -2.01
N GLN A 33 -23.39 -0.55 -3.21
CA GLN A 33 -22.35 -1.44 -3.60
C GLN A 33 -21.03 -0.72 -3.73
N SER A 34 -21.04 0.47 -4.24
CA SER A 34 -19.81 1.24 -4.37
C SER A 34 -19.21 1.52 -3.00
N LEU A 35 -20.05 1.82 -2.02
CA LEU A 35 -19.52 2.05 -0.69
C LEU A 35 -18.93 0.81 -0.08
N THR A 36 -19.57 -0.33 -0.30
CA THR A 36 -19.03 -1.57 0.21
C THR A 36 -17.67 -1.88 -0.42
N LEU A 37 -17.57 -1.66 -1.72
CA LEU A 37 -16.30 -1.87 -2.39
C LEU A 37 -15.26 -0.90 -1.88
N TRP A 38 -15.65 0.33 -1.63
CA TRP A 38 -14.72 1.31 -1.13
C TRP A 38 -14.18 0.90 0.23
N GLU A 39 -15.07 0.43 1.09
CA GLU A 39 -14.64 -0.02 2.39
C GLU A 39 -13.67 -1.18 2.29
N ARG A 40 -13.96 -2.12 1.39
CA ARG A 40 -13.06 -3.24 1.21
C ARG A 40 -11.72 -2.75 0.69
N GLY A 41 -11.75 -1.79 -0.23
CA GLY A 41 -10.53 -1.23 -0.76
C GLY A 41 -9.67 -0.59 0.32
N GLU A 42 -10.33 0.08 1.27
CA GLU A 42 -9.59 0.70 2.34
C GLU A 42 -8.92 -0.35 3.21
N GLU A 43 -9.60 -1.44 3.47
CA GLU A 43 -9.00 -2.51 4.24
C GLU A 43 -7.81 -3.10 3.53
N LEU A 44 -7.97 -3.34 2.24
CA LEU A 44 -6.88 -3.93 1.47
C LEU A 44 -5.70 -2.99 1.36
N ALA A 45 -5.99 -1.71 1.21
CA ALA A 45 -4.92 -0.74 1.14
C ALA A 45 -4.14 -0.70 2.45
N ALA A 46 -4.83 -0.82 3.57
CA ALA A 46 -4.14 -0.84 4.84
C ALA A 46 -3.25 -2.06 4.97
N ILE A 47 -3.71 -3.20 4.48
CA ILE A 47 -2.90 -4.40 4.54
C ILE A 47 -1.66 -4.22 3.69
N CYS A 48 -1.81 -3.69 2.49
CA CYS A 48 -0.66 -3.47 1.63
C CYS A 48 0.30 -2.49 2.26
N GLN A 49 -0.22 -1.45 2.88
CA GLN A 49 0.64 -0.46 3.49
C GLN A 49 1.43 -1.07 4.65
N ALA A 50 0.79 -1.92 5.42
CA ALA A 50 1.48 -2.55 6.52
C ALA A 50 2.63 -3.42 6.03
N TRP A 51 2.41 -4.14 4.93
CA TRP A 51 3.47 -4.95 4.37
C TRP A 51 4.63 -4.09 3.89
N LEU A 52 4.31 -2.99 3.23
CA LEU A 52 5.35 -2.10 2.73
C LEU A 52 6.10 -1.42 3.86
N ASP A 53 5.38 -1.06 4.91
CA ASP A 53 6.04 -0.45 6.06
C ASP A 53 7.01 -1.42 6.71
N GLY A 54 6.60 -2.66 6.83
CA GLY A 54 7.48 -3.65 7.40
C GLY A 54 8.71 -3.89 6.55
N ALA A 55 8.53 -3.91 5.23
CA ALA A 55 9.66 -4.10 4.35
C ALA A 55 10.61 -2.93 4.44
N ARG A 56 10.05 -1.73 4.55
CA ARG A 56 10.88 -0.55 4.63
C ARG A 56 11.68 -0.55 5.92
N GLU A 57 11.06 -0.93 7.00
CA GLU A 57 11.77 -1.01 8.25
C GLU A 57 12.92 -1.99 8.17
N ARG A 58 12.69 -3.12 7.53
CA ARG A 58 13.75 -4.09 7.40
C ARG A 58 14.88 -3.57 6.57
N LEU A 59 14.58 -2.90 5.50
CA LEU A 59 15.63 -2.33 4.67
C LEU A 59 16.42 -1.29 5.41
N GLU A 60 15.75 -0.46 6.16
CA GLU A 60 16.45 0.56 6.89
C GLU A 60 17.32 -0.02 7.98
N ALA A 61 16.88 -1.10 8.58
CA ALA A 61 17.66 -1.71 9.62
C ALA A 61 18.94 -2.32 9.09
N THR A 62 18.92 -2.80 7.85
CA THR A 62 20.11 -3.40 7.31
C THR A 62 20.99 -2.43 6.57
N ARG A 63 20.52 -1.22 6.31
CA ARG A 63 21.25 -0.29 5.56
C ARG A 63 22.14 0.52 6.46
N PRO A 64 23.33 0.80 6.06
CA PRO A 64 24.16 1.67 6.84
C PRO A 64 23.52 3.01 6.92
N GLY A 65 23.83 3.74 7.89
CA GLY A 65 23.14 4.95 8.11
C GLY A 65 23.11 5.97 7.02
N ASP A 66 23.96 5.84 6.06
CA ASP A 66 24.01 6.85 5.05
C ASP A 66 22.76 6.94 4.25
N GLY A 67 22.01 5.94 4.23
CA GLY A 67 20.83 6.02 3.42
C GLY A 67 19.89 7.10 3.85
N ALA A 68 19.94 7.45 5.07
CA ALA A 68 19.01 8.43 5.53
C ALA A 68 19.23 9.76 4.89
N ALA A 69 20.42 10.12 4.73
CA ALA A 69 20.71 11.40 4.14
C ALA A 69 20.21 11.46 2.74
N GLU A 70 20.39 10.41 2.01
CA GLU A 70 19.94 10.46 0.68
C GLU A 70 18.48 10.57 0.58
N THR A 71 17.82 9.94 1.45
CA THR A 71 16.39 9.99 1.40
C THR A 71 15.89 11.38 1.59
N ASP A 72 16.50 12.07 2.48
CA ASP A 72 16.08 13.42 2.70
C ASP A 72 16.25 14.27 1.49
N ALA A 73 17.34 14.16 0.87
CA ALA A 73 17.56 14.95 -0.31
C ALA A 73 16.54 14.66 -1.35
N THR A 74 16.20 13.45 -1.51
CA THR A 74 15.23 13.11 -2.48
C THR A 74 13.90 13.72 -2.17
N LYS A 75 13.53 13.70 -0.95
CA LYS A 75 12.30 14.26 -0.60
C LYS A 75 12.24 15.71 -0.87
N GLN A 76 13.27 16.39 -0.59
CA GLN A 76 13.27 17.75 -0.86
C GLN A 76 13.17 18.07 -2.27
N SER A 77 13.83 17.36 -3.08
CA SER A 77 13.72 17.58 -4.48
C SER A 77 12.35 17.48 -4.95
N ARG A 78 11.65 16.50 -4.47
CA ARG A 78 10.34 16.32 -4.92
C ARG A 78 9.44 17.40 -4.50
N ALA A 79 9.63 17.85 -3.32
CA ALA A 79 8.81 18.90 -2.86
C ALA A 79 9.01 20.14 -3.69
N ASP A 80 10.18 20.38 -4.07
CA ASP A 80 10.41 21.50 -4.89
C ASP A 80 9.76 21.41 -6.18
N ALA A 81 9.82 20.32 -6.77
CA ALA A 81 9.23 20.19 -8.04
C ALA A 81 7.77 20.43 -7.93
N GLY A 82 7.22 20.05 -6.87
CA GLY A 82 5.82 20.27 -6.70
C GLY A 82 5.55 21.69 -6.47
#